data_5e259aa5162178fa343031c2467871c8
#
_entry.id   5e259aa5162178fa343031c2467871c8
#
_cell.length_a   1.000
_cell.length_b   1.000
_cell.length_c   1.000
_cell.angle_alpha   90.00
_cell.angle_beta   90.00
_cell.angle_gamma   90.00
#
_symmetry.space_group_name_H-M   'P 1'
#
loop_
_entity.id
_entity.type
_entity.pdbx_description
1 polymer ?
#
loop_
_entity_poly.entity_id
_entity_poly.type
_entity_poly.pdbx_seq_one_letter_code
_entity_poly.pdbx_strand_id
1 'polypeptide(L)'
;MTWRAFGTLFSLTSLLVLMLGGAAIMAAMKYTLGHNPYGYRAKGDIYVFLFFGLVSVLGAYFVCTLGQGLHWKLLLPASAIGFFSVGVLNVNNIRDMKTDAVNRVTVAIKLGERNARIYQTVLIVLGLACMTAYCLLCWPSVLHWLWVLTLPLYFLHLRGVWTRSGKALDPMLPLLVMTTFALSLLTGLGFCAHLL
;
A
#
# COMPACT_ATOMS: atom_id res chain seq x y z
N MET A 1 -24.49 -1.28 1.26
CA MET A 1 -23.79 -0.31 0.41
C MET A 1 -23.94 -0.62 -1.08
N THR A 2 -23.65 -1.83 -1.54
CA THR A 2 -23.77 -2.24 -2.96
C THR A 2 -25.15 -2.02 -3.57
N TRP A 3 -26.23 -2.24 -2.82
CA TRP A 3 -27.61 -2.05 -3.33
C TRP A 3 -27.93 -0.58 -3.64
N ARG A 4 -27.51 0.37 -2.78
CA ARG A 4 -27.70 1.80 -3.06
C ARG A 4 -26.80 2.32 -4.19
N ALA A 5 -25.61 1.72 -4.34
CA ALA A 5 -24.65 2.12 -5.34
C ALA A 5 -25.00 1.60 -6.75
N PHE A 6 -25.52 0.35 -6.86
CA PHE A 6 -25.72 -0.33 -8.14
C PHE A 6 -27.16 -0.72 -8.45
N GLY A 7 -28.12 -0.17 -7.70
CA GLY A 7 -29.56 -0.32 -7.94
C GLY A 7 -30.18 -1.64 -7.50
N THR A 8 -29.48 -2.76 -7.66
CA THR A 8 -29.93 -4.08 -7.20
C THR A 8 -28.77 -4.97 -6.76
N LEU A 9 -29.00 -5.86 -5.77
CA LEU A 9 -28.02 -6.87 -5.35
C LEU A 9 -27.63 -7.86 -6.47
N PHE A 10 -28.52 -8.05 -7.43
CA PHE A 10 -28.35 -8.99 -8.54
C PHE A 10 -27.85 -8.34 -9.84
N SER A 11 -27.45 -7.05 -9.81
CA SER A 11 -26.78 -6.47 -10.96
C SER A 11 -25.42 -7.16 -11.18
N LEU A 12 -24.99 -7.30 -12.42
CA LEU A 12 -23.67 -7.86 -12.76
C LEU A 12 -22.55 -7.16 -12.00
N THR A 13 -22.64 -5.85 -11.85
CA THR A 13 -21.67 -5.01 -11.14
C THR A 13 -21.64 -5.32 -9.64
N SER A 14 -22.81 -5.47 -9.00
CA SER A 14 -22.89 -5.85 -7.58
C SER A 14 -22.32 -7.24 -7.35
N LEU A 15 -22.61 -8.19 -8.25
CA LEU A 15 -22.08 -9.54 -8.18
C LEU A 15 -20.54 -9.56 -8.32
N LEU A 16 -20.00 -8.82 -9.28
CA LEU A 16 -18.54 -8.69 -9.45
C LEU A 16 -17.86 -8.11 -8.22
N VAL A 17 -18.43 -7.07 -7.61
CA VAL A 17 -17.87 -6.47 -6.37
C VAL A 17 -17.90 -7.45 -5.22
N LEU A 18 -19.01 -8.21 -5.06
CA LEU A 18 -19.11 -9.24 -4.03
C LEU A 18 -18.12 -10.40 -4.27
N MET A 19 -17.96 -10.85 -5.51
CA MET A 19 -16.99 -11.88 -5.86
C MET A 19 -15.55 -11.42 -5.60
N LEU A 20 -15.20 -10.19 -5.98
CA LEU A 20 -13.87 -9.61 -5.69
C LEU A 20 -13.64 -9.49 -4.19
N GLY A 21 -14.64 -9.05 -3.42
CA GLY A 21 -14.56 -9.00 -1.95
C GLY A 21 -14.35 -10.38 -1.33
N GLY A 22 -15.11 -11.38 -1.77
CA GLY A 22 -14.96 -12.77 -1.35
C GLY A 22 -13.59 -13.34 -1.71
N ALA A 23 -13.10 -13.08 -2.92
CA ALA A 23 -11.77 -13.49 -3.35
C ALA A 23 -10.66 -12.83 -2.52
N ALA A 24 -10.81 -11.55 -2.18
CA ALA A 24 -9.87 -10.82 -1.31
C ALA A 24 -9.83 -11.42 0.11
N ILE A 25 -11.01 -11.77 0.69
CA ILE A 25 -11.10 -12.44 1.99
C ILE A 25 -10.42 -13.82 1.93
N MET A 26 -10.71 -14.63 0.91
CA MET A 26 -10.07 -15.95 0.74
C MET A 26 -8.55 -15.82 0.57
N ALA A 27 -8.08 -14.82 -0.16
CA ALA A 27 -6.67 -14.55 -0.32
C ALA A 27 -6.02 -14.15 1.02
N ALA A 28 -6.67 -13.28 1.80
CA ALA A 28 -6.20 -12.91 3.13
C ALA A 28 -6.13 -14.11 4.09
N MET A 29 -7.13 -14.99 4.05
CA MET A 29 -7.12 -16.23 4.83
C MET A 29 -5.97 -17.16 4.42
N LYS A 30 -5.77 -17.39 3.13
CA LYS A 30 -4.66 -18.22 2.62
C LYS A 30 -3.28 -17.61 2.85
N TYR A 31 -3.19 -16.32 3.14
CA TYR A 31 -1.94 -15.65 3.48
C TYR A 31 -1.34 -16.20 4.79
N THR A 32 -2.19 -16.48 5.79
CA THR A 32 -1.77 -16.92 7.12
C THR A 32 -2.20 -18.33 7.48
N LEU A 33 -3.28 -18.85 6.88
CA LEU A 33 -3.90 -20.12 7.23
C LEU A 33 -3.62 -21.20 6.18
N GLY A 34 -3.52 -22.46 6.63
CA GLY A 34 -3.36 -23.64 5.79
C GLY A 34 -1.99 -24.30 5.91
N HIS A 35 -1.83 -25.47 5.27
CA HIS A 35 -0.60 -26.29 5.31
C HIS A 35 0.60 -25.63 4.61
N ASN A 36 0.37 -24.62 3.76
CA ASN A 36 1.40 -23.92 2.98
C ASN A 36 1.01 -22.44 2.75
N PRO A 37 0.97 -21.62 3.81
CA PRO A 37 0.61 -20.22 3.66
C PRO A 37 1.66 -19.48 2.81
N TYR A 38 1.20 -18.76 1.79
CA TYR A 38 2.13 -18.11 0.87
C TYR A 38 2.86 -16.90 1.48
N GLY A 39 2.37 -16.35 2.58
CA GLY A 39 3.08 -15.35 3.38
C GLY A 39 4.41 -15.86 3.94
N TYR A 40 4.59 -17.19 4.07
CA TYR A 40 5.81 -17.82 4.56
C TYR A 40 6.85 -18.18 3.48
N ARG A 41 6.59 -17.88 2.20
CA ARG A 41 7.43 -18.26 1.05
C ARG A 41 8.02 -17.07 0.31
N ALA A 42 8.26 -15.95 0.97
CA ALA A 42 8.73 -14.69 0.36
C ALA A 42 7.82 -14.16 -0.77
N LYS A 43 6.54 -14.53 -0.77
CA LYS A 43 5.53 -14.03 -1.72
C LYS A 43 4.65 -12.94 -1.10
N GLY A 44 4.79 -12.69 0.21
CA GLY A 44 3.97 -11.73 0.94
C GLY A 44 3.96 -10.35 0.32
N ASP A 45 5.12 -9.87 -0.13
CA ASP A 45 5.30 -8.55 -0.73
C ASP A 45 4.40 -8.36 -1.97
N ILE A 46 4.33 -9.37 -2.86
CA ILE A 46 3.48 -9.32 -4.05
C ILE A 46 2.00 -9.24 -3.68
N TYR A 47 1.57 -10.06 -2.72
CA TYR A 47 0.17 -10.06 -2.30
C TYR A 47 -0.20 -8.78 -1.56
N VAL A 48 0.68 -8.26 -0.71
CA VAL A 48 0.46 -6.97 -0.04
C VAL A 48 0.38 -5.85 -1.08
N PHE A 49 1.29 -5.80 -2.06
CA PHE A 49 1.23 -4.82 -3.14
C PHE A 49 -0.10 -4.88 -3.90
N LEU A 50 -0.52 -6.07 -4.32
CA LEU A 50 -1.74 -6.26 -5.09
C LEU A 50 -2.99 -5.90 -4.28
N PHE A 51 -3.13 -6.44 -3.06
CA PHE A 51 -4.36 -6.29 -2.29
C PHE A 51 -4.47 -4.95 -1.57
N PHE A 52 -3.40 -4.47 -0.95
CA PHE A 52 -3.42 -3.19 -0.23
C PHE A 52 -3.18 -1.99 -1.15
N GLY A 53 -2.52 -2.19 -2.29
CA GLY A 53 -2.34 -1.18 -3.32
C GLY A 53 -3.46 -1.21 -4.35
N LEU A 54 -3.30 -2.09 -5.34
CA LEU A 54 -4.15 -2.05 -6.53
C LEU A 54 -5.62 -2.35 -6.22
N VAL A 55 -5.91 -3.47 -5.57
CA VAL A 55 -7.30 -3.91 -5.33
C VAL A 55 -8.02 -2.94 -4.40
N SER A 56 -7.38 -2.51 -3.29
CA SER A 56 -8.05 -1.63 -2.33
C SER A 56 -8.29 -0.24 -2.89
N VAL A 57 -7.31 0.38 -3.55
CA VAL A 57 -7.45 1.75 -4.06
C VAL A 57 -8.38 1.78 -5.27
N LEU A 58 -8.18 0.90 -6.27
CA LEU A 58 -9.03 0.85 -7.46
C LEU A 58 -10.44 0.36 -7.13
N GLY A 59 -10.56 -0.61 -6.21
CA GLY A 59 -11.84 -1.11 -5.75
C GLY A 59 -12.64 -0.05 -4.99
N ALA A 60 -12.00 0.71 -4.08
CA ALA A 60 -12.66 1.82 -3.40
C ALA A 60 -13.09 2.90 -4.41
N TYR A 61 -12.23 3.28 -5.34
CA TYR A 61 -12.57 4.22 -6.41
C TYR A 61 -13.76 3.74 -7.23
N PHE A 62 -13.73 2.48 -7.67
CA PHE A 62 -14.82 1.88 -8.44
C PHE A 62 -16.16 1.92 -7.69
N VAL A 63 -16.17 1.59 -6.40
CA VAL A 63 -17.40 1.62 -5.57
C VAL A 63 -17.90 3.05 -5.37
N CYS A 64 -17.00 4.02 -5.13
CA CYS A 64 -17.39 5.42 -4.91
C CYS A 64 -17.90 6.10 -6.17
N THR A 65 -17.35 5.77 -7.34
CA THR A 65 -17.71 6.39 -8.62
C THR A 65 -18.70 5.58 -9.46
N LEU A 66 -19.14 4.43 -8.96
CA LEU A 66 -19.99 3.47 -9.70
C LEU A 66 -19.31 2.99 -11.01
N GLY A 67 -17.98 2.92 -10.99
CA GLY A 67 -17.16 2.55 -12.15
C GLY A 67 -16.91 3.67 -13.15
N GLN A 68 -17.47 4.87 -12.93
CA GLN A 68 -17.23 6.01 -13.81
C GLN A 68 -15.82 6.58 -13.62
N GLY A 69 -15.21 7.04 -14.69
CA GLY A 69 -13.91 7.71 -14.66
C GLY A 69 -12.72 6.81 -14.32
N LEU A 70 -12.87 5.48 -14.38
CA LEU A 70 -11.74 4.56 -14.26
C LEU A 70 -10.72 4.86 -15.38
N HIS A 71 -9.54 5.30 -14.97
CA HIS A 71 -8.49 5.72 -15.89
C HIS A 71 -7.16 5.07 -15.47
N TRP A 72 -6.33 4.69 -16.44
CA TRP A 72 -5.04 4.03 -16.19
C TRP A 72 -4.12 4.81 -15.22
N LYS A 73 -4.22 6.14 -15.20
CA LYS A 73 -3.44 6.99 -14.28
C LYS A 73 -3.68 6.64 -12.80
N LEU A 74 -4.84 6.08 -12.46
CA LEU A 74 -5.15 5.63 -11.09
C LEU A 74 -4.27 4.46 -10.62
N LEU A 75 -3.63 3.76 -11.56
CA LEU A 75 -2.62 2.74 -11.22
C LEU A 75 -1.43 3.36 -10.48
N LEU A 76 -1.10 4.63 -10.71
CA LEU A 76 0.01 5.31 -10.06
C LEU A 76 -0.20 5.49 -8.55
N PRO A 77 -1.26 6.17 -8.07
CA PRO A 77 -1.51 6.27 -6.64
C PRO A 77 -1.79 4.90 -6.00
N ALA A 78 -2.46 3.97 -6.71
CA ALA A 78 -2.67 2.62 -6.23
C ALA A 78 -1.33 1.88 -6.03
N SER A 79 -0.39 1.99 -6.96
CA SER A 79 0.95 1.44 -6.84
C SER A 79 1.75 2.11 -5.71
N ALA A 80 1.63 3.42 -5.53
CA ALA A 80 2.28 4.14 -4.43
C ALA A 80 1.85 3.57 -3.07
N ILE A 81 0.54 3.42 -2.84
CA ILE A 81 0.01 2.80 -1.62
C ILE A 81 0.49 1.35 -1.47
N GLY A 82 0.54 0.60 -2.59
CA GLY A 82 1.09 -0.76 -2.62
C GLY A 82 2.55 -0.80 -2.16
N PHE A 83 3.42 0.06 -2.68
CA PHE A 83 4.82 0.14 -2.30
C PHE A 83 4.99 0.52 -0.82
N PHE A 84 4.24 1.49 -0.32
CA PHE A 84 4.30 1.87 1.10
C PHE A 84 3.81 0.74 2.01
N SER A 85 2.76 0.00 1.61
CA SER A 85 2.25 -1.16 2.35
C SER A 85 3.27 -2.30 2.40
N VAL A 86 3.94 -2.59 1.28
CA VAL A 86 5.09 -3.51 1.23
C VAL A 86 6.21 -3.01 2.12
N GLY A 87 6.45 -1.69 2.17
CA GLY A 87 7.41 -1.07 3.07
C GLY A 87 7.12 -1.36 4.54
N VAL A 88 5.85 -1.28 4.96
CA VAL A 88 5.45 -1.65 6.34
C VAL A 88 5.78 -3.12 6.60
N LEU A 89 5.41 -4.02 5.67
CA LEU A 89 5.72 -5.45 5.78
C LEU A 89 7.23 -5.69 5.85
N ASN A 90 8.01 -5.02 5.02
CA ASN A 90 9.47 -5.19 4.97
C ASN A 90 10.13 -4.74 6.28
N VAL A 91 9.73 -3.62 6.87
CA VAL A 91 10.25 -3.18 8.19
C VAL A 91 9.89 -4.18 9.28
N ASN A 92 8.67 -4.72 9.27
CA ASN A 92 8.26 -5.79 10.17
C ASN A 92 9.18 -7.02 10.01
N ASN A 93 9.44 -7.43 8.77
CA ASN A 93 10.31 -8.57 8.47
C ASN A 93 11.78 -8.31 8.84
N ILE A 94 12.29 -7.08 8.71
CA ILE A 94 13.64 -6.71 9.17
C ILE A 94 13.71 -6.79 10.71
N ARG A 95 12.69 -6.28 11.40
CA ARG A 95 12.60 -6.32 12.86
C ARG A 95 12.65 -7.75 13.40
N ASP A 96 11.89 -8.63 12.77
CA ASP A 96 11.69 -10.01 13.24
C ASP A 96 12.61 -11.03 12.56
N MET A 97 13.59 -10.58 11.76
CA MET A 97 14.44 -11.43 10.92
C MET A 97 15.06 -12.61 11.68
N LYS A 98 15.55 -12.38 12.91
CA LYS A 98 16.20 -13.41 13.71
C LYS A 98 15.23 -14.46 14.24
N THR A 99 14.04 -14.07 14.63
CA THR A 99 13.00 -14.97 15.15
C THR A 99 12.27 -15.70 14.03
N ASP A 100 12.08 -15.05 12.90
CA ASP A 100 11.38 -15.60 11.74
C ASP A 100 12.21 -16.63 10.97
N ALA A 101 13.54 -16.51 10.98
CA ALA A 101 14.44 -17.41 10.24
C ALA A 101 14.25 -18.91 10.56
N VAL A 102 13.66 -19.23 11.72
CA VAL A 102 13.42 -20.62 12.15
C VAL A 102 12.21 -21.25 11.42
N ASN A 103 11.17 -20.44 11.13
CA ASN A 103 9.86 -20.97 10.72
C ASN A 103 9.34 -20.45 9.38
N ARG A 104 9.93 -19.40 8.82
CA ARG A 104 9.45 -18.79 7.58
C ARG A 104 10.58 -18.18 6.76
N VAL A 105 10.34 -18.03 5.46
CA VAL A 105 11.25 -17.38 4.52
C VAL A 105 10.59 -16.10 4.05
N THR A 106 11.10 -14.94 4.50
CA THR A 106 10.65 -13.63 4.04
C THR A 106 11.62 -13.07 2.99
N VAL A 107 11.20 -12.03 2.26
CA VAL A 107 12.09 -11.31 1.32
C VAL A 107 13.27 -10.71 2.07
N ALA A 108 13.04 -10.13 3.25
CA ALA A 108 14.10 -9.55 4.08
C ALA A 108 15.15 -10.60 4.50
N ILE A 109 14.73 -11.84 4.86
CA ILE A 109 15.65 -12.93 5.20
C ILE A 109 16.49 -13.33 3.98
N LYS A 110 15.88 -13.43 2.79
CA LYS A 110 16.61 -13.77 1.55
C LYS A 110 17.63 -12.71 1.14
N LEU A 111 17.29 -11.46 1.34
CA LEU A 111 18.16 -10.32 0.97
C LEU A 111 19.30 -10.09 1.98
N GLY A 112 19.07 -10.48 3.23
CA GLY A 112 19.91 -10.07 4.36
C GLY A 112 19.65 -8.63 4.80
N GLU A 113 20.06 -8.28 6.02
CA GLU A 113 19.67 -7.04 6.69
C GLU A 113 20.00 -5.78 5.87
N ARG A 114 21.24 -5.68 5.33
CA ARG A 114 21.67 -4.52 4.54
C ARG A 114 20.83 -4.32 3.29
N ASN A 115 20.65 -5.39 2.50
CA ASN A 115 19.88 -5.29 1.24
C ASN A 115 18.39 -5.10 1.49
N ALA A 116 17.83 -5.63 2.60
CA ALA A 116 16.46 -5.37 3.00
C ALA A 116 16.22 -3.88 3.35
N ARG A 117 17.23 -3.19 3.91
CA ARG A 117 17.19 -1.72 4.14
C ARG A 117 17.28 -0.93 2.82
N ILE A 118 18.11 -1.40 1.87
CA ILE A 118 18.16 -0.82 0.52
C ILE A 118 16.79 -1.01 -0.15
N TYR A 119 16.23 -2.21 -0.07
CA TYR A 119 14.90 -2.50 -0.59
C TYR A 119 13.82 -1.60 0.01
N GLN A 120 13.86 -1.33 1.33
CA GLN A 120 12.98 -0.35 1.97
C GLN A 120 13.10 1.04 1.33
N THR A 121 14.31 1.49 1.10
CA THR A 121 14.56 2.79 0.46
C THR A 121 13.99 2.83 -0.96
N VAL A 122 14.19 1.75 -1.74
CA VAL A 122 13.64 1.62 -3.10
C VAL A 122 12.11 1.66 -3.09
N LEU A 123 11.46 0.95 -2.17
CA LEU A 123 9.99 0.96 -2.05
C LEU A 123 9.46 2.38 -1.79
N ILE A 124 10.06 3.11 -0.85
CA ILE A 124 9.66 4.48 -0.54
C ILE A 124 9.87 5.39 -1.76
N VAL A 125 11.04 5.31 -2.41
CA VAL A 125 11.34 6.14 -3.60
C VAL A 125 10.36 5.83 -4.75
N LEU A 126 10.06 4.55 -5.02
CA LEU A 126 9.10 4.16 -6.05
C LEU A 126 7.69 4.66 -5.73
N GLY A 127 7.26 4.57 -4.47
CA GLY A 127 5.96 5.11 -4.04
C GLY A 127 5.87 6.62 -4.26
N LEU A 128 6.88 7.38 -3.85
CA LEU A 128 6.93 8.83 -4.06
C LEU A 128 7.03 9.19 -5.55
N ALA A 129 7.80 8.43 -6.35
CA ALA A 129 7.89 8.61 -7.79
C ALA A 129 6.53 8.39 -8.48
N CYS A 130 5.76 7.38 -8.08
CA CYS A 130 4.41 7.15 -8.57
C CYS A 130 3.48 8.32 -8.25
N MET A 131 3.53 8.87 -7.02
CA MET A 131 2.73 10.05 -6.64
C MET A 131 3.13 11.28 -7.45
N THR A 132 4.43 11.52 -7.62
CA THR A 132 4.97 12.61 -8.46
C THR A 132 4.47 12.48 -9.89
N ALA A 133 4.61 11.30 -10.50
CA ALA A 133 4.14 11.03 -11.85
C ALA A 133 2.62 11.24 -11.98
N TYR A 134 1.84 10.82 -11.00
CA TYR A 134 0.41 11.03 -10.96
C TYR A 134 0.06 12.53 -11.00
N CYS A 135 0.69 13.33 -10.13
CA CYS A 135 0.46 14.77 -10.09
C CYS A 135 0.87 15.46 -11.41
N LEU A 136 1.98 15.06 -12.01
CA LEU A 136 2.43 15.60 -13.29
C LEU A 136 1.48 15.27 -14.46
N LEU A 137 0.88 14.06 -14.45
CA LEU A 137 -0.01 13.59 -15.50
C LEU A 137 -1.46 14.06 -15.34
N CYS A 138 -1.91 14.33 -14.12
CA CYS A 138 -3.31 14.72 -13.85
C CYS A 138 -3.55 16.23 -13.88
N TRP A 139 -2.44 17.02 -13.98
CA TRP A 139 -2.40 18.47 -14.14
C TRP A 139 -3.12 19.36 -13.07
N PRO A 140 -2.92 20.64 -13.03
CA PRO A 140 -1.93 21.31 -12.19
C PRO A 140 -2.57 22.36 -11.30
N SER A 141 -3.19 21.95 -10.23
CA SER A 141 -3.29 22.85 -9.10
C SER A 141 -2.09 22.61 -8.18
N VAL A 142 -1.48 23.67 -7.65
CA VAL A 142 -0.47 23.57 -6.58
C VAL A 142 -1.00 22.73 -5.40
N LEU A 143 -2.31 22.73 -5.20
CA LEU A 143 -2.99 21.97 -4.16
C LEU A 143 -2.82 20.45 -4.32
N HIS A 144 -2.64 19.93 -5.53
CA HIS A 144 -2.36 18.51 -5.75
C HIS A 144 -1.01 18.05 -5.17
N TRP A 145 -0.12 19.00 -4.86
CA TRP A 145 1.19 18.74 -4.27
C TRP A 145 1.21 18.82 -2.75
N LEU A 146 0.07 18.98 -2.08
CA LEU A 146 -0.01 19.04 -0.60
C LEU A 146 0.64 17.82 0.08
N TRP A 147 0.62 16.65 -0.55
CA TRP A 147 1.26 15.44 -0.03
C TRP A 147 2.79 15.60 0.15
N VAL A 148 3.44 16.53 -0.54
CA VAL A 148 4.89 16.83 -0.40
C VAL A 148 5.23 17.21 1.04
N LEU A 149 4.28 17.76 1.80
CA LEU A 149 4.44 18.06 3.23
C LEU A 149 4.76 16.79 4.07
N THR A 150 4.52 15.61 3.55
CA THR A 150 4.85 14.34 4.23
C THR A 150 6.29 13.88 4.01
N LEU A 151 7.05 14.48 3.07
CA LEU A 151 8.43 14.06 2.75
C LEU A 151 9.37 14.05 3.98
N PRO A 152 9.33 15.01 4.90
CA PRO A 152 10.18 14.96 6.10
C PRO A 152 9.91 13.71 6.96
N LEU A 153 8.66 13.22 7.01
CA LEU A 153 8.30 12.02 7.76
C LEU A 153 8.83 10.75 7.09
N TYR A 154 8.81 10.67 5.75
CA TYR A 154 9.45 9.57 5.01
C TYR A 154 10.96 9.57 5.21
N PHE A 155 11.60 10.75 5.21
CA PHE A 155 13.03 10.85 5.53
C PHE A 155 13.32 10.38 6.95
N LEU A 156 12.53 10.80 7.93
CA LEU A 156 12.67 10.37 9.33
C LEU A 156 12.49 8.85 9.47
N HIS A 157 11.52 8.28 8.75
CA HIS A 157 11.30 6.83 8.68
C HIS A 157 12.55 6.12 8.13
N LEU A 158 13.06 6.53 6.97
CA LEU A 158 14.25 5.91 6.37
C LEU A 158 15.46 6.03 7.29
N ARG A 159 15.72 7.21 7.87
CA ARG A 159 16.79 7.39 8.86
C ARG A 159 16.64 6.39 10.02
N GLY A 160 15.41 6.22 10.54
CA GLY A 160 15.14 5.27 11.61
C GLY A 160 15.42 3.82 11.19
N VAL A 161 15.05 3.43 9.96
CA VAL A 161 15.30 2.08 9.43
C VAL A 161 16.80 1.83 9.25
N TRP A 162 17.59 2.84 8.87
CA TRP A 162 19.03 2.69 8.71
C TRP A 162 19.84 2.69 10.01
N THR A 163 19.33 3.32 11.08
CA THR A 163 20.04 3.50 12.34
C THR A 163 19.62 2.55 13.45
N ARG A 164 18.49 1.87 13.31
CA ARG A 164 17.91 1.01 14.34
C ARG A 164 17.88 -0.45 13.89
N SER A 165 17.77 -1.39 14.85
CA SER A 165 17.65 -2.83 14.57
C SER A 165 16.77 -3.52 15.62
N GLY A 166 16.22 -4.70 15.26
CA GLY A 166 15.34 -5.48 16.11
C GLY A 166 14.15 -4.66 16.63
N LYS A 167 13.79 -4.81 17.89
CA LYS A 167 12.64 -4.10 18.51
C LYS A 167 12.73 -2.57 18.48
N ALA A 168 13.92 -2.00 18.33
CA ALA A 168 14.06 -0.56 18.17
C ALA A 168 13.44 -0.02 16.85
N LEU A 169 13.06 -0.92 15.91
CA LEU A 169 12.31 -0.59 14.70
C LEU A 169 10.79 -0.44 14.93
N ASP A 170 10.25 -0.85 16.09
CA ASP A 170 8.80 -0.78 16.36
C ASP A 170 8.20 0.60 16.07
N PRO A 171 8.80 1.75 16.44
CA PRO A 171 8.24 3.06 16.12
C PRO A 171 8.20 3.39 14.64
N MET A 172 9.01 2.70 13.81
CA MET A 172 9.05 2.95 12.36
C MET A 172 7.85 2.38 11.62
N LEU A 173 7.17 1.38 12.17
CA LEU A 173 5.95 0.80 11.62
C LEU A 173 4.79 1.82 11.64
N PRO A 174 4.32 2.30 12.82
CA PRO A 174 3.25 3.28 12.87
C PRO A 174 3.65 4.61 12.19
N LEU A 175 4.93 5.01 12.24
CA LEU A 175 5.39 6.20 11.53
C LEU A 175 5.10 6.10 10.03
N LEU A 176 5.45 4.97 9.37
CA LEU A 176 5.19 4.79 7.95
C LEU A 176 3.68 4.72 7.65
N VAL A 177 2.92 4.01 8.47
CA VAL A 177 1.46 3.91 8.32
C VAL A 177 0.80 5.28 8.40
N MET A 178 1.12 6.07 9.45
CA MET A 178 0.56 7.41 9.64
C MET A 178 1.01 8.39 8.56
N THR A 179 2.26 8.28 8.10
CA THR A 179 2.77 9.08 6.98
C THR A 179 2.02 8.76 5.69
N THR A 180 1.77 7.48 5.39
CA THR A 180 1.00 7.05 4.22
C THR A 180 -0.45 7.51 4.31
N PHE A 181 -1.06 7.44 5.50
CA PHE A 181 -2.40 7.97 5.75
C PHE A 181 -2.45 9.49 5.52
N ALA A 182 -1.50 10.24 6.08
CA ALA A 182 -1.40 11.69 5.89
C ALA A 182 -1.21 12.06 4.41
N LEU A 183 -0.35 11.32 3.67
CA LEU A 183 -0.17 11.49 2.23
C LEU A 183 -1.51 11.31 1.49
N SER A 184 -2.25 10.24 1.80
CA SER A 184 -3.54 9.96 1.16
C SER A 184 -4.57 11.04 1.46
N LEU A 185 -4.64 11.50 2.72
CA LEU A 185 -5.54 12.57 3.15
C LEU A 185 -5.21 13.90 2.45
N LEU A 186 -3.94 14.30 2.46
CA LEU A 186 -3.50 15.56 1.81
C LEU A 186 -3.70 15.52 0.30
N THR A 187 -3.47 14.37 -0.34
CA THR A 187 -3.79 14.18 -1.75
C THR A 187 -5.28 14.37 -2.01
N GLY A 188 -6.14 13.70 -1.21
CA GLY A 188 -7.59 13.82 -1.34
C GLY A 188 -8.08 15.25 -1.12
N LEU A 189 -7.59 15.93 -0.08
CA LEU A 189 -7.92 17.32 0.20
C LEU A 189 -7.48 18.25 -0.94
N GLY A 190 -6.28 18.02 -1.49
CA GLY A 190 -5.77 18.81 -2.61
C GLY A 190 -6.63 18.68 -3.88
N PHE A 191 -7.11 17.47 -4.18
CA PHE A 191 -8.03 17.25 -5.31
C PHE A 191 -9.43 17.81 -5.05
N CYS A 192 -9.97 17.65 -3.83
CA CYS A 192 -11.28 18.22 -3.48
C CYS A 192 -11.26 19.75 -3.48
N ALA A 193 -10.23 20.39 -2.95
CA ALA A 193 -10.11 21.85 -2.92
C ALA A 193 -9.96 22.48 -4.33
N HIS A 194 -9.54 21.71 -5.31
CA HIS A 194 -9.50 22.17 -6.70
C HIS A 194 -10.89 22.19 -7.38
N LEU A 195 -11.85 21.45 -6.83
CA LEU A 195 -13.22 21.38 -7.35
C LEU A 195 -14.14 22.47 -6.77
N LEU A 196 -13.69 23.16 -5.71
CA LEU A 196 -14.37 24.29 -5.08
C LEU A 196 -13.86 25.63 -5.66
#